data_7f4d8842194669b40cb1d3fc0081b9aa
#
_entry.id   7f4d8842194669b40cb1d3fc0081b9aa
#
_cell.length_a   1.000
_cell.length_b   1.000
_cell.length_c   1.000
_cell.angle_alpha   90.00
_cell.angle_beta   90.00
_cell.angle_gamma   90.00
#
_symmetry.space_group_name_H-M   'P 1'
#
loop_
_entity.id
_entity.type
_entity.pdbx_description
1 polymer ?
#
loop_
_entity_poly.entity_id
_entity_poly.type
_entity_poly.pdbx_seq_one_letter_code
_entity_poly.pdbx_strand_id
1 'polypeptide(L)'
;MEKALGDIIHQGDIHRYQRKSKKIIAERKELFAQLLNRYFKHRIAFTIAPTGLAFWVQFPDFFPLKDLQREARKKGLVLPSVCLYQKRNLTALRLGFAHLNPQEMDTAVRLLSEAYYEVVANLA
;
A
#
# COMPACT_ATOMS: atom_id res chain seq x y z
N MET A 1 2.13 -3.35 -19.99
CA MET A 1 1.02 -2.50 -19.55
C MET A 1 0.96 -1.17 -20.25
N GLU A 2 2.06 -0.44 -20.34
CA GLU A 2 2.06 0.81 -21.08
C GLU A 2 1.68 0.61 -22.54
N LYS A 3 2.02 -0.55 -23.09
CA LYS A 3 1.68 -0.86 -24.48
C LYS A 3 0.18 -0.87 -24.72
N ALA A 4 -0.59 -1.42 -23.76
CA ALA A 4 -2.03 -1.45 -23.91
C ALA A 4 -2.63 -0.05 -23.94
N LEU A 5 -2.09 0.85 -23.16
CA LEU A 5 -2.52 2.24 -23.15
C LEU A 5 -2.10 2.95 -24.43
N GLY A 6 -0.89 2.68 -24.93
CA GLY A 6 -0.39 3.26 -26.16
C GLY A 6 -1.14 2.82 -27.38
N ASP A 7 -1.78 1.66 -27.35
CA ASP A 7 -2.55 1.13 -28.46
C ASP A 7 -3.95 1.73 -28.56
N ILE A 8 -4.40 2.44 -27.56
CA ILE A 8 -5.71 3.10 -27.52
C ILE A 8 -5.53 4.51 -28.11
N ILE A 9 -5.75 4.63 -29.38
CA ILE A 9 -5.40 5.87 -30.08
C ILE A 9 -6.58 6.81 -30.28
N HIS A 10 -7.78 6.31 -30.29
CA HIS A 10 -8.96 7.13 -30.52
C HIS A 10 -9.33 7.91 -29.27
N GLN A 11 -9.59 9.22 -29.44
CA GLN A 11 -9.91 10.08 -28.31
C GLN A 11 -11.09 9.58 -27.47
N GLY A 12 -12.12 9.07 -28.13
CA GLY A 12 -13.28 8.54 -27.43
C GLY A 12 -12.91 7.36 -26.52
N ASP A 13 -12.02 6.51 -27.00
CA ASP A 13 -11.58 5.34 -26.25
C ASP A 13 -10.72 5.75 -25.07
N ILE A 14 -9.88 6.78 -25.24
CA ILE A 14 -9.06 7.29 -24.15
C ILE A 14 -9.92 7.83 -23.03
N HIS A 15 -10.95 8.62 -23.33
CA HIS A 15 -11.86 9.13 -22.33
C HIS A 15 -12.59 8.02 -21.58
N ARG A 16 -13.04 7.01 -22.30
CA ARG A 16 -13.73 5.87 -21.72
C ARG A 16 -12.80 5.11 -20.81
N TYR A 17 -11.58 4.89 -21.22
CA TYR A 17 -10.56 4.22 -20.46
C TYR A 17 -10.27 4.97 -19.16
N GLN A 18 -10.11 6.28 -19.23
CA GLN A 18 -9.83 7.10 -18.05
C GLN A 18 -10.93 7.05 -17.02
N ARG A 19 -12.20 7.10 -17.44
CA ARG A 19 -13.32 7.00 -16.51
C ARG A 19 -13.35 5.64 -15.83
N LYS A 20 -13.13 4.58 -16.60
CA LYS A 20 -13.08 3.24 -16.07
C LYS A 20 -11.95 3.07 -15.06
N SER A 21 -10.79 3.62 -15.38
CA SER A 21 -9.63 3.56 -14.49
C SER A 21 -9.89 4.29 -13.18
N LYS A 22 -10.50 5.44 -13.23
CA LYS A 22 -10.83 6.20 -12.02
C LYS A 22 -11.77 5.44 -11.11
N LYS A 23 -12.77 4.77 -11.68
CA LYS A 23 -13.70 3.96 -10.91
C LYS A 23 -12.99 2.80 -10.24
N ILE A 24 -12.15 2.08 -11.00
CA ILE A 24 -11.38 0.96 -10.47
C ILE A 24 -10.46 1.40 -9.36
N ILE A 25 -9.77 2.52 -9.54
CA ILE A 25 -8.86 3.06 -8.52
C ILE A 25 -9.63 3.43 -7.27
N ALA A 26 -10.79 4.06 -7.41
CA ALA A 26 -11.61 4.42 -6.24
C ALA A 26 -12.06 3.19 -5.47
N GLU A 27 -12.47 2.13 -6.16
CA GLU A 27 -12.88 0.89 -5.54
C GLU A 27 -11.71 0.22 -4.82
N ARG A 28 -10.54 0.20 -5.44
CA ARG A 28 -9.35 -0.38 -4.84
C ARG A 28 -8.88 0.42 -3.64
N LYS A 29 -8.98 1.74 -3.71
CA LYS A 29 -8.62 2.61 -2.59
C LYS A 29 -9.48 2.29 -1.37
N GLU A 30 -10.78 2.19 -1.56
CA GLU A 30 -11.70 1.89 -0.47
C GLU A 30 -11.42 0.51 0.11
N LEU A 31 -11.24 -0.49 -0.74
CA LEU A 31 -10.93 -1.84 -0.30
C LEU A 31 -9.62 -1.89 0.48
N PHE A 32 -8.59 -1.20 -0.02
CA PHE A 32 -7.30 -1.17 0.65
C PHE A 32 -7.40 -0.55 2.04
N ALA A 33 -8.16 0.54 2.16
CA ALA A 33 -8.39 1.18 3.45
C ALA A 33 -9.12 0.23 4.42
N GLN A 34 -10.11 -0.48 3.93
CA GLN A 34 -10.83 -1.46 4.74
C GLN A 34 -9.90 -2.58 5.21
N LEU A 35 -9.04 -3.06 4.33
CA LEU A 35 -8.08 -4.11 4.69
C LEU A 35 -7.07 -3.63 5.72
N LEU A 36 -6.59 -2.40 5.59
CA LEU A 36 -5.69 -1.83 6.59
C LEU A 36 -6.35 -1.79 7.97
N ASN A 37 -7.58 -1.32 8.04
CA ASN A 37 -8.31 -1.30 9.31
C ASN A 37 -8.55 -2.70 9.84
N ARG A 38 -8.88 -3.63 8.98
CA ARG A 38 -9.20 -5.00 9.36
C ARG A 38 -8.02 -5.73 9.97
N TYR A 39 -6.88 -5.68 9.28
CA TYR A 39 -5.72 -6.45 9.69
C TYR A 39 -4.88 -5.77 10.75
N PHE A 40 -4.83 -4.45 10.77
CA PHE A 40 -4.09 -3.72 11.78
C PHE A 40 -4.94 -3.31 12.99
N LYS A 41 -6.25 -3.54 12.92
CA LYS A 41 -7.17 -3.29 14.04
C LYS A 41 -7.04 -1.87 14.59
N HIS A 42 -6.94 -0.90 13.70
CA HIS A 42 -6.82 0.53 14.04
C HIS A 42 -5.57 0.89 14.85
N ARG A 43 -4.54 0.06 14.80
CA ARG A 43 -3.29 0.33 15.53
C ARG A 43 -2.34 1.23 14.77
N ILE A 44 -2.64 1.51 13.53
CA ILE A 44 -1.84 2.40 12.70
C ILE A 44 -2.73 3.51 12.16
N ALA A 45 -2.11 4.63 11.81
CA ALA A 45 -2.80 5.72 11.11
C ALA A 45 -2.41 5.66 9.65
N PHE A 46 -3.34 6.00 8.77
CA PHE A 46 -3.03 6.10 7.35
C PHE A 46 -3.81 7.22 6.70
N THR A 47 -3.22 7.80 5.67
CA THR A 47 -3.85 8.84 4.86
C THR A 47 -3.53 8.58 3.40
N ILE A 48 -4.36 9.16 2.52
CA ILE A 48 -4.10 9.02 1.09
C ILE A 48 -2.98 9.97 0.69
N ALA A 49 -2.05 9.49 -0.14
CA ALA A 49 -0.97 10.32 -0.67
C ALA A 49 -1.53 11.32 -1.67
N PRO A 50 -0.84 12.45 -1.92
CA PRO A 50 -1.32 13.48 -2.85
C PRO A 50 -1.66 12.98 -4.24
N THR A 51 -0.98 11.94 -4.72
CA THR A 51 -1.27 11.35 -6.02
C THR A 51 -2.60 10.60 -6.08
N GLY A 52 -3.15 10.23 -4.91
CA GLY A 52 -4.36 9.40 -4.85
C GLY A 52 -4.14 7.94 -5.19
N LEU A 53 -2.89 7.52 -5.42
CA LEU A 53 -2.56 6.16 -5.86
C LEU A 53 -1.84 5.33 -4.80
N ALA A 54 -1.61 5.91 -3.62
CA ALA A 54 -0.91 5.25 -2.55
C ALA A 54 -1.41 5.77 -1.20
N PHE A 55 -1.15 4.99 -0.16
CA PHE A 55 -1.41 5.40 1.21
C PHE A 55 -0.10 5.67 1.94
N TRP A 56 -0.11 6.67 2.78
CA TRP A 56 0.88 6.87 3.82
C TRP A 56 0.42 6.11 5.04
N VAL A 57 1.15 5.08 5.42
CA VAL A 57 0.86 4.30 6.62
C VAL A 57 1.87 4.73 7.68
N GLN A 58 1.38 5.35 8.75
CA GLN A 58 2.24 5.96 9.77
C GLN A 58 2.37 5.05 10.99
N PHE A 59 3.58 4.96 11.50
CA PHE A 59 3.91 4.20 12.69
C PHE A 59 4.48 5.12 13.76
N PRO A 60 4.56 4.67 15.02
CA PRO A 60 5.26 5.45 16.04
C PRO A 60 6.70 5.73 15.63
N ASP A 61 7.25 6.85 16.08
CA ASP A 61 8.58 7.29 15.65
C ASP A 61 9.69 6.29 15.95
N PHE A 62 9.54 5.51 16.99
CA PHE A 62 10.54 4.51 17.38
C PHE A 62 10.42 3.20 16.61
N PHE A 63 9.37 3.03 15.79
CA PHE A 63 9.14 1.75 15.12
C PHE A 63 10.21 1.48 14.05
N PRO A 64 10.90 0.32 14.11
CA PRO A 64 12.00 0.05 13.17
C PRO A 64 11.49 -0.47 11.84
N LEU A 65 11.44 0.40 10.83
CA LEU A 65 10.95 0.02 9.50
C LEU A 65 11.82 -1.03 8.83
N LYS A 66 13.14 -1.02 9.10
CA LYS A 66 14.03 -2.03 8.50
C LYS A 66 13.71 -3.43 9.02
N ASP A 67 13.34 -3.52 10.28
CA ASP A 67 12.92 -4.80 10.86
C ASP A 67 11.60 -5.26 10.23
N LEU A 68 10.68 -4.32 10.00
CA LEU A 68 9.43 -4.62 9.32
C LEU A 68 9.70 -5.13 7.90
N GLN A 69 10.61 -4.47 7.18
CA GLN A 69 11.00 -4.87 5.83
C GLN A 69 11.52 -6.31 5.84
N ARG A 70 12.39 -6.61 6.78
CA ARG A 70 12.99 -7.95 6.91
C ARG A 70 11.93 -9.02 7.22
N GLU A 71 11.06 -8.74 8.18
CA GLU A 71 10.02 -9.70 8.55
C GLU A 71 9.02 -9.92 7.42
N ALA A 72 8.66 -8.85 6.72
CA ALA A 72 7.77 -8.96 5.56
C ALA A 72 8.42 -9.81 4.47
N ARG A 73 9.70 -9.65 4.24
CA ARG A 73 10.45 -10.40 3.23
C ARG A 73 10.44 -11.90 3.54
N LYS A 74 10.56 -12.26 4.81
CA LYS A 74 10.49 -13.67 5.22
C LYS A 74 9.14 -14.29 4.87
N LYS A 75 8.11 -13.49 4.82
CA LYS A 75 6.75 -13.95 4.49
C LYS A 75 6.45 -13.86 3.00
N GLY A 76 7.41 -13.43 2.20
CA GLY A 76 7.25 -13.30 0.76
C GLY A 76 6.78 -11.94 0.28
N LEU A 77 6.70 -10.96 1.17
CA LEU A 77 6.30 -9.61 0.82
C LEU A 77 7.53 -8.71 0.77
N VAL A 78 7.86 -8.22 -0.43
CA VAL A 78 9.01 -7.35 -0.63
C VAL A 78 8.57 -5.89 -0.51
N LEU A 79 9.18 -5.18 0.44
CA LEU A 79 8.97 -3.74 0.61
C LEU A 79 10.21 -3.03 0.10
N PRO A 80 10.14 -2.34 -1.06
CA PRO A 80 11.30 -1.61 -1.58
C PRO A 80 11.72 -0.52 -0.61
N SER A 81 13.03 -0.30 -0.51
CA SER A 81 13.57 0.72 0.40
C SER A 81 13.06 2.12 0.10
N VAL A 82 12.71 2.39 -1.16
CA VAL A 82 12.16 3.69 -1.55
C VAL A 82 10.79 3.96 -0.92
N CYS A 83 10.12 2.93 -0.43
CA CYS A 83 8.82 3.08 0.23
C CYS A 83 8.94 3.34 1.72
N LEU A 84 10.14 3.24 2.28
CA LEU A 84 10.37 3.40 3.72
C LEU A 84 10.83 4.82 4.01
N TYR A 85 10.11 5.47 4.91
CA TYR A 85 10.42 6.84 5.32
C TYR A 85 10.63 6.86 6.82
N GLN A 86 11.88 6.80 7.24
CA GLN A 86 12.23 6.84 8.65
C GLN A 86 13.14 8.04 8.91
N LYS A 87 12.52 9.11 9.35
CA LYS A 87 13.19 10.35 9.69
C LYS A 87 12.85 10.70 11.13
N ARG A 88 13.47 11.79 11.63
CA ARG A 88 13.37 12.17 13.03
C ARG A 88 11.94 12.20 13.57
N ASN A 89 11.01 12.78 12.84
CA ASN A 89 9.63 12.93 13.28
C ASN A 89 8.63 12.25 12.34
N LEU A 90 9.11 11.31 11.52
CA LEU A 90 8.25 10.65 10.56
C LEU A 90 8.72 9.21 10.34
N THR A 91 7.87 8.27 10.71
CA THR A 91 8.07 6.86 10.42
C THR A 91 6.85 6.39 9.65
N ALA A 92 7.02 6.12 8.37
CA ALA A 92 5.88 5.82 7.51
C ALA A 92 6.29 4.95 6.32
N LEU A 93 5.30 4.22 5.80
CA LEU A 93 5.43 3.47 4.55
C LEU A 93 4.52 4.10 3.51
N ARG A 94 5.00 4.19 2.28
CA ARG A 94 4.19 4.58 1.15
C ARG A 94 3.78 3.31 0.41
N LEU A 95 2.50 2.97 0.47
CA LEU A 95 1.98 1.74 -0.11
C LEU A 95 1.09 2.03 -1.31
N GLY A 96 1.52 1.63 -2.49
CA GLY A 96 0.73 1.75 -3.70
C GLY A 96 -0.29 0.62 -3.79
N PHE A 97 -1.49 0.92 -4.22
CA PHE A 97 -2.57 -0.07 -4.30
C PHE A 97 -3.16 -0.21 -5.71
N ALA A 98 -2.88 0.76 -6.58
CA ALA A 98 -3.58 0.84 -7.87
C ALA A 98 -3.29 -0.34 -8.79
N HIS A 99 -2.14 -0.98 -8.65
CA HIS A 99 -1.72 -2.09 -9.50
C HIS A 99 -2.10 -3.46 -8.95
N LEU A 100 -2.71 -3.52 -7.77
CA LEU A 100 -3.06 -4.78 -7.13
C LEU A 100 -4.53 -5.12 -7.36
N ASN A 101 -4.82 -6.39 -7.60
CA ASN A 101 -6.21 -6.84 -7.59
C ASN A 101 -6.65 -7.09 -6.14
N PRO A 102 -7.96 -7.32 -5.89
CA PRO A 102 -8.45 -7.50 -4.52
C PRO A 102 -7.77 -8.63 -3.75
N GLN A 103 -7.48 -9.75 -4.42
CA GLN A 103 -6.82 -10.87 -3.75
C GLN A 103 -5.37 -10.54 -3.39
N GLU A 104 -4.69 -9.86 -4.30
CA GLU A 104 -3.32 -9.41 -4.03
C GLU A 104 -3.27 -8.40 -2.89
N MET A 105 -4.23 -7.49 -2.85
CA MET A 105 -4.34 -6.53 -1.75
C MET A 105 -4.51 -7.23 -0.41
N ASP A 106 -5.45 -8.18 -0.36
CA ASP A 106 -5.71 -8.91 0.87
C ASP A 106 -4.45 -9.63 1.35
N THR A 107 -3.79 -10.34 0.46
CA THR A 107 -2.57 -11.07 0.80
C THR A 107 -1.48 -10.11 1.27
N ALA A 108 -1.27 -9.00 0.54
CA ALA A 108 -0.21 -8.06 0.88
C ALA A 108 -0.45 -7.41 2.26
N VAL A 109 -1.67 -6.95 2.51
CA VAL A 109 -1.98 -6.30 3.79
C VAL A 109 -1.91 -7.29 4.93
N ARG A 110 -2.40 -8.51 4.71
CA ARG A 110 -2.33 -9.56 5.72
C ARG A 110 -0.87 -9.87 6.08
N LEU A 111 -0.02 -10.08 5.09
CA LEU A 111 1.39 -10.38 5.33
C LEU A 111 2.09 -9.21 6.01
N LEU A 112 1.76 -8.00 5.61
CA LEU A 112 2.33 -6.81 6.23
C LEU A 112 1.92 -6.71 7.70
N SER A 113 0.66 -6.99 8.01
CA SER A 113 0.18 -6.95 9.38
C SER A 113 0.84 -8.03 10.23
N GLU A 114 1.03 -9.21 9.69
CA GLU A 114 1.72 -10.29 10.41
C GLU A 114 3.16 -9.88 10.72
N ALA A 115 3.84 -9.28 9.75
CA ALA A 115 5.20 -8.80 9.97
C ALA A 115 5.23 -7.68 11.01
N TYR A 116 4.26 -6.78 10.98
CA TYR A 116 4.13 -5.71 11.95
C TYR A 116 4.00 -6.26 13.37
N TYR A 117 3.12 -7.24 13.57
CA TYR A 117 2.91 -7.81 14.89
C TYR A 117 4.14 -8.60 15.38
N GLU A 118 4.89 -9.21 14.45
CA GLU A 118 6.16 -9.86 14.78
C GLU A 118 7.17 -8.85 15.32
N VAL A 119 7.29 -7.71 14.64
CA VAL A 119 8.21 -6.65 15.07
C VAL A 119 7.79 -6.11 16.42
N VAL A 120 6.49 -5.85 16.62
CA VAL A 120 5.98 -5.36 17.90
C VAL A 120 6.28 -6.35 19.03
N ALA A 121 6.08 -7.63 18.78
CA ALA A 121 6.37 -8.66 19.79
C ALA A 121 7.85 -8.68 20.17
N ASN A 122 8.73 -8.44 19.21
CA ASN A 122 10.18 -8.42 19.45
C ASN A 122 10.65 -7.17 20.18
N LEU A 123 9.84 -6.11 20.18
CA LEU A 123 10.16 -4.87 20.90
C LEU A 123 9.78 -4.95 22.39
N ALA A 124 8.93 -5.89 22.75
CA ALA A 124 8.41 -6.00 24.11
C ALA A 124 9.40 -6.64 25.12
#